data_85c601116e6cb92aaa6a31fe4395534c
#
_entry.id   85c601116e6cb92aaa6a31fe4395534c
#
_cell.length_a   1.000
_cell.length_b   1.000
_cell.length_c   1.000
_cell.angle_alpha   90.00
_cell.angle_beta   90.00
_cell.angle_gamma   90.00
#
_symmetry.space_group_name_H-M   'P 1'
#
loop_
_entity.id
_entity.type
_entity.pdbx_description
1 polymer ?
#
loop_
_entity_poly.entity_id
_entity_poly.type
_entity_poly.pdbx_seq_one_letter_code
_entity_poly.pdbx_strand_id
1 'polypeptide(L)'
;MQHFMPASLIAILALAVPAHAQSGGAGHDSAYVRVFDNCTSYQAEDEPVHFSDCAGYGDWTVHIVAGEHGAAVAYSQRGKVTQWGQNPPRAAVFQDLGQVMEWRLDASGAPFATIYRSIFTGYERGDGGQYLTVAALRPDGEVGACHVAYIEAAQQPNANQIARDAADYLAPGWQCGIEEPIVFDLDSEMDVLTIAAQRRPGH
;
A
#
# COMPACT_ATOMS: atom_id res chain seq x y z
N MET A 1 71.19 10.06 17.81
CA MET A 1 70.08 11.02 17.90
C MET A 1 68.90 10.45 17.12
N GLN A 2 67.95 9.82 17.81
CA GLN A 2 66.76 9.21 17.22
C GLN A 2 65.59 10.18 17.46
N HIS A 3 64.99 10.69 16.36
CA HIS A 3 63.81 11.53 16.43
C HIS A 3 62.55 10.64 16.43
N PHE A 4 61.83 10.62 17.54
CA PHE A 4 60.46 10.06 17.62
C PHE A 4 59.46 11.08 17.09
N MET A 5 58.71 10.70 16.03
CA MET A 5 57.53 11.44 15.59
C MET A 5 56.28 10.90 16.31
N PRO A 6 55.40 11.75 16.84
CA PRO A 6 54.14 11.27 17.41
C PRO A 6 53.11 11.04 16.29
N ALA A 7 52.49 9.83 16.30
CA ALA A 7 51.37 9.52 15.44
C ALA A 7 50.07 10.17 15.96
N SER A 8 49.52 11.12 15.19
CA SER A 8 48.20 11.70 15.49
C SER A 8 47.10 10.77 15.07
N LEU A 9 46.36 10.24 16.04
CA LEU A 9 45.10 9.52 15.83
C LEU A 9 43.98 10.53 15.49
N ILE A 10 43.50 10.50 14.25
CA ILE A 10 42.30 11.22 13.85
C ILE A 10 41.10 10.31 14.18
N ALA A 11 40.33 10.67 15.19
CA ALA A 11 39.07 10.05 15.51
C ALA A 11 37.99 10.56 14.52
N ILE A 12 37.52 9.69 13.62
CA ILE A 12 36.39 9.98 12.74
C ILE A 12 35.09 9.76 13.54
N LEU A 13 34.47 10.88 13.95
CA LEU A 13 33.10 10.83 14.50
C LEU A 13 32.12 10.55 13.36
N ALA A 14 31.58 9.35 13.30
CA ALA A 14 30.45 9.02 12.44
C ALA A 14 29.19 9.67 13.01
N LEU A 15 28.72 10.75 12.38
CA LEU A 15 27.43 11.37 12.65
C LEU A 15 26.35 10.42 12.12
N ALA A 16 25.66 9.71 13.01
CA ALA A 16 24.43 9.01 12.69
C ALA A 16 23.35 10.04 12.33
N VAL A 17 22.98 10.11 11.05
CA VAL A 17 21.84 10.91 10.59
C VAL A 17 20.58 10.19 11.04
N PRO A 18 19.71 10.79 11.89
CA PRO A 18 18.44 10.16 12.23
C PRO A 18 17.59 10.07 10.96
N ALA A 19 17.10 8.87 10.64
CA ALA A 19 16.08 8.69 9.64
C ALA A 19 14.85 9.50 10.07
N HIS A 20 14.51 10.55 9.33
CA HIS A 20 13.29 11.31 9.58
C HIS A 20 12.11 10.43 9.22
N ALA A 21 11.37 9.95 10.22
CA ALA A 21 10.03 9.43 10.05
C ALA A 21 9.17 10.59 9.50
N GLN A 22 8.69 10.48 8.28
CA GLN A 22 7.72 11.42 7.72
C GLN A 22 6.39 11.13 8.41
N SER A 23 6.00 12.00 9.35
CA SER A 23 4.69 11.96 10.00
C SER A 23 3.61 12.26 8.95
N GLY A 24 2.86 11.24 8.53
CA GLY A 24 1.62 11.39 7.78
C GLY A 24 0.57 12.11 8.61
N GLY A 25 -0.39 12.75 7.93
CA GLY A 25 -1.28 13.78 8.47
C GLY A 25 -2.17 13.48 9.69
N ALA A 26 -2.29 12.24 10.16
CA ALA A 26 -3.06 11.89 11.37
C ALA A 26 -2.20 11.37 12.53
N GLY A 27 -0.86 11.48 12.43
CA GLY A 27 0.04 10.93 13.44
C GLY A 27 0.20 9.40 13.38
N HIS A 28 -0.24 8.77 12.28
CA HIS A 28 0.00 7.35 12.01
C HIS A 28 1.36 7.13 11.38
N ASP A 29 2.01 6.03 11.76
CA ASP A 29 3.30 5.63 11.20
C ASP A 29 3.11 4.79 9.92
N SER A 30 4.19 4.70 9.13
CA SER A 30 4.26 3.83 7.95
C SER A 30 5.37 2.81 8.08
N ALA A 31 5.08 1.57 7.70
CA ALA A 31 6.06 0.56 7.40
C ALA A 31 6.02 0.20 5.91
N TYR A 32 7.17 -0.14 5.34
CA TYR A 32 7.28 -0.46 3.91
C TYR A 32 7.80 -1.88 3.75
N VAL A 33 7.07 -2.69 3.00
CA VAL A 33 7.43 -4.07 2.69
C VAL A 33 7.63 -4.22 1.19
N ARG A 34 8.74 -4.85 0.78
CA ARG A 34 8.93 -5.28 -0.60
C ARG A 34 8.17 -6.59 -0.80
N VAL A 35 7.04 -6.51 -1.48
CA VAL A 35 6.04 -7.59 -1.54
C VAL A 35 6.60 -8.87 -2.13
N PHE A 36 7.49 -8.76 -3.14
CA PHE A 36 7.98 -9.93 -3.88
C PHE A 36 9.28 -10.54 -3.34
N ASP A 37 9.88 -9.99 -2.27
CA ASP A 37 11.18 -10.47 -1.78
C ASP A 37 11.07 -11.82 -1.04
N ASN A 38 9.93 -12.13 -0.44
CA ASN A 38 9.71 -13.34 0.34
C ASN A 38 8.36 -13.97 0.01
N CYS A 39 8.25 -14.58 -1.16
CA CYS A 39 7.04 -15.24 -1.64
C CYS A 39 7.25 -16.73 -1.83
N THR A 40 6.21 -17.51 -1.54
CA THR A 40 6.06 -18.88 -2.05
C THR A 40 5.06 -18.83 -3.19
N SER A 41 5.50 -19.21 -4.40
CA SER A 41 4.66 -19.18 -5.58
C SER A 41 4.26 -20.59 -6.01
N TYR A 42 3.03 -20.75 -6.47
CA TYR A 42 2.49 -22.01 -6.97
C TYR A 42 1.49 -21.75 -8.11
N GLN A 43 1.23 -22.75 -8.90
CA GLN A 43 0.24 -22.72 -9.98
C GLN A 43 -0.75 -23.87 -9.75
N ALA A 44 -2.04 -23.59 -9.88
CA ALA A 44 -3.04 -24.65 -9.89
C ALA A 44 -2.97 -25.43 -11.21
N GLU A 45 -3.18 -26.77 -11.15
CA GLU A 45 -2.90 -27.69 -12.28
C GLU A 45 -3.64 -27.32 -13.58
N ASP A 46 -4.82 -26.76 -13.52
CA ASP A 46 -5.64 -26.49 -14.70
C ASP A 46 -5.98 -24.99 -14.88
N GLU A 47 -5.29 -24.10 -14.17
CA GLU A 47 -5.57 -22.66 -14.25
C GLU A 47 -4.37 -21.88 -14.83
N PRO A 48 -4.60 -20.95 -15.79
CA PRO A 48 -3.54 -20.13 -16.36
C PRO A 48 -3.19 -18.94 -15.46
N VAL A 49 -3.18 -19.16 -14.14
CA VAL A 49 -2.89 -18.13 -13.14
C VAL A 49 -1.81 -18.59 -12.17
N HIS A 50 -1.02 -17.65 -11.69
CA HIS A 50 0.00 -17.87 -10.69
C HIS A 50 -0.46 -17.30 -9.35
N PHE A 51 -0.30 -18.09 -8.30
CA PHE A 51 -0.56 -17.68 -6.92
C PHE A 51 0.78 -17.42 -6.23
N SER A 52 0.82 -16.41 -5.39
CA SER A 52 1.97 -16.11 -4.55
C SER A 52 1.51 -15.72 -3.15
N ASP A 53 2.05 -16.38 -2.15
CA ASP A 53 1.89 -16.04 -0.74
C ASP A 53 3.16 -15.35 -0.27
N CYS A 54 3.07 -14.07 -0.03
CA CYS A 54 4.20 -13.19 0.27
C CYS A 54 4.16 -12.69 1.70
N ALA A 55 5.32 -12.54 2.33
CA ALA A 55 5.39 -11.95 3.66
C ALA A 55 4.94 -10.49 3.64
N GLY A 56 3.94 -10.16 4.47
CA GLY A 56 3.48 -8.80 4.73
C GLY A 56 4.18 -8.18 5.94
N TYR A 57 3.54 -7.22 6.58
CA TYR A 57 4.02 -6.63 7.83
C TYR A 57 3.54 -7.41 9.04
N GLY A 58 4.45 -7.70 9.98
CA GLY A 58 4.13 -8.47 11.17
C GLY A 58 3.71 -9.91 10.84
N ASP A 59 2.52 -10.31 11.26
CA ASP A 59 1.93 -11.64 11.02
C ASP A 59 0.95 -11.67 9.83
N TRP A 60 0.97 -10.65 8.98
CA TRP A 60 0.15 -10.60 7.77
C TRP A 60 0.83 -11.29 6.59
N THR A 61 0.02 -11.93 5.78
CA THR A 61 0.40 -12.49 4.47
C THR A 61 -0.33 -11.72 3.39
N VAL A 62 0.38 -11.37 2.33
CA VAL A 62 -0.18 -10.80 1.09
C VAL A 62 -0.32 -11.92 0.08
N HIS A 63 -1.54 -12.21 -0.33
CA HIS A 63 -1.84 -13.17 -1.38
C HIS A 63 -1.99 -12.45 -2.70
N ILE A 64 -1.33 -12.93 -3.73
CA ILE A 64 -1.40 -12.37 -5.08
C ILE A 64 -1.82 -13.47 -6.02
N VAL A 65 -2.86 -13.24 -6.81
CA VAL A 65 -3.19 -14.05 -7.97
C VAL A 65 -2.91 -13.23 -9.21
N ALA A 66 -2.06 -13.75 -10.09
CA ALA A 66 -1.64 -13.07 -11.31
C ALA A 66 -1.97 -13.93 -12.53
N GLY A 67 -2.64 -13.34 -13.51
CA GLY A 67 -2.96 -13.92 -14.81
C GLY A 67 -2.40 -13.08 -15.95
N GLU A 68 -2.81 -13.40 -17.17
CA GLU A 68 -2.31 -12.77 -18.41
C GLU A 68 -2.51 -11.24 -18.41
N HIS A 69 -3.60 -10.74 -17.82
CA HIS A 69 -3.98 -9.34 -17.91
C HIS A 69 -3.88 -8.57 -16.60
N GLY A 70 -3.45 -9.20 -15.52
CA GLY A 70 -3.31 -8.48 -14.27
C GLY A 70 -3.26 -9.35 -13.03
N ALA A 71 -3.26 -8.68 -11.89
CA ALA A 71 -3.16 -9.31 -10.60
C ALA A 71 -4.23 -8.78 -9.63
N ALA A 72 -4.72 -9.66 -8.76
CA ALA A 72 -5.54 -9.29 -7.61
C ALA A 72 -4.77 -9.55 -6.32
N VAL A 73 -5.07 -8.75 -5.29
CA VAL A 73 -4.42 -8.81 -3.99
C VAL A 73 -5.47 -9.16 -2.93
N ALA A 74 -5.12 -10.10 -2.05
CA ALA A 74 -5.87 -10.41 -0.85
C ALA A 74 -4.90 -10.46 0.35
N TYR A 75 -5.46 -10.53 1.54
CA TYR A 75 -4.67 -10.52 2.76
C TYR A 75 -5.14 -11.63 3.69
N SER A 76 -4.24 -12.15 4.50
CA SER A 76 -4.59 -12.98 5.63
C SER A 76 -3.78 -12.60 6.86
N GLN A 77 -4.41 -12.79 8.01
CA GLN A 77 -3.74 -12.77 9.29
C GLN A 77 -4.16 -14.02 10.07
N ARG A 78 -3.20 -14.74 10.62
CA ARG A 78 -3.46 -15.95 11.43
C ARG A 78 -4.30 -17.01 10.69
N GLY A 79 -4.06 -17.16 9.39
CA GLY A 79 -4.71 -18.19 8.57
C GLY A 79 -6.12 -17.90 8.08
N LYS A 80 -6.67 -16.71 8.36
CA LYS A 80 -7.91 -16.25 7.76
C LYS A 80 -7.60 -15.52 6.46
N VAL A 81 -7.96 -16.10 5.32
CA VAL A 81 -7.81 -15.43 4.01
C VAL A 81 -8.99 -14.49 3.82
N THR A 82 -8.70 -13.25 3.43
CA THR A 82 -9.70 -12.25 3.09
C THR A 82 -10.24 -12.51 1.67
N GLN A 83 -11.35 -11.88 1.34
CA GLN A 83 -11.81 -11.90 -0.05
C GLN A 83 -10.79 -11.18 -0.95
N TRP A 84 -10.70 -11.63 -2.19
CA TRP A 84 -9.90 -10.95 -3.20
C TRP A 84 -10.45 -9.53 -3.42
N GLY A 85 -9.56 -8.55 -3.37
CA GLY A 85 -9.92 -7.16 -3.63
C GLY A 85 -10.43 -6.98 -5.06
N GLN A 86 -11.27 -5.98 -5.26
CA GLN A 86 -11.63 -5.54 -6.60
C GLN A 86 -10.39 -4.91 -7.27
N ASN A 87 -10.32 -4.99 -8.59
CA ASN A 87 -9.30 -4.26 -9.31
C ASN A 87 -9.66 -2.76 -9.36
N PRO A 88 -8.67 -1.86 -9.30
CA PRO A 88 -8.91 -0.44 -9.56
C PRO A 88 -9.50 -0.22 -10.95
N PRO A 89 -10.09 0.95 -11.22
CA PRO A 89 -10.56 1.28 -12.55
C PRO A 89 -9.49 0.96 -13.59
N ARG A 90 -9.88 0.26 -14.66
CA ARG A 90 -8.92 -0.26 -15.62
C ARG A 90 -8.43 0.86 -16.52
N ALA A 91 -7.19 1.28 -16.37
CA ALA A 91 -6.56 2.30 -17.18
C ALA A 91 -6.04 1.76 -18.53
N ALA A 92 -5.70 0.45 -18.60
CA ALA A 92 -5.23 -0.21 -19.83
C ALA A 92 -5.38 -1.75 -19.73
N VAL A 93 -4.85 -2.47 -20.70
CA VAL A 93 -5.06 -3.92 -20.86
C VAL A 93 -4.30 -4.75 -19.83
N PHE A 94 -3.03 -4.38 -19.59
CA PHE A 94 -2.14 -5.13 -18.69
C PHE A 94 -1.94 -4.38 -17.39
N GLN A 95 -1.85 -5.12 -16.29
CA GLN A 95 -1.64 -4.56 -14.96
C GLN A 95 -0.49 -5.28 -14.27
N ASP A 96 0.47 -4.50 -13.81
CA ASP A 96 1.53 -4.93 -12.89
C ASP A 96 1.31 -4.33 -11.49
N LEU A 97 1.85 -5.00 -10.48
CA LEU A 97 1.89 -4.47 -9.12
C LEU A 97 3.23 -3.81 -8.82
N GLY A 98 3.19 -2.69 -8.12
CA GLY A 98 4.39 -2.07 -7.58
C GLY A 98 5.09 -2.98 -6.57
N GLN A 99 6.42 -2.88 -6.50
CA GLN A 99 7.23 -3.76 -5.64
C GLN A 99 7.11 -3.46 -4.15
N VAL A 100 6.65 -2.27 -3.79
CA VAL A 100 6.58 -1.81 -2.40
C VAL A 100 5.14 -1.58 -2.00
N MET A 101 4.76 -2.14 -0.86
CA MET A 101 3.50 -1.90 -0.19
C MET A 101 3.75 -1.10 1.08
N GLU A 102 3.04 0.01 1.25
CA GLU A 102 3.01 0.81 2.48
C GLU A 102 1.94 0.26 3.41
N TRP A 103 2.28 0.04 4.66
CA TRP A 103 1.40 -0.38 5.74
C TRP A 103 1.20 0.80 6.68
N ARG A 104 -0.05 1.23 6.88
CA ARG A 104 -0.39 2.29 7.84
C ARG A 104 -0.60 1.67 9.21
N LEU A 105 0.09 2.19 10.21
CA LEU A 105 0.13 1.65 11.55
C LEU A 105 -0.60 2.59 12.52
N ASP A 106 -1.38 2.01 13.42
CA ASP A 106 -1.97 2.75 14.54
C ASP A 106 -0.94 3.04 15.64
N ALA A 107 -1.36 3.72 16.69
CA ALA A 107 -0.50 4.10 17.81
C ALA A 107 0.09 2.89 18.57
N SER A 108 -0.47 1.68 18.40
CA SER A 108 0.07 0.44 18.99
C SER A 108 1.08 -0.25 18.07
N GLY A 109 1.25 0.24 16.84
CA GLY A 109 2.06 -0.38 15.79
C GLY A 109 1.32 -1.48 15.03
N ALA A 110 0.01 -1.65 15.23
CA ALA A 110 -0.79 -2.60 14.49
C ALA A 110 -1.21 -2.01 13.13
N PRO A 111 -1.09 -2.77 12.02
CA PRO A 111 -1.49 -2.28 10.71
C PRO A 111 -3.03 -2.27 10.59
N PHE A 112 -3.58 -1.17 10.09
CA PHE A 112 -5.01 -0.99 9.86
C PHE A 112 -5.38 -0.74 8.40
N ALA A 113 -4.39 -0.37 7.56
CA ALA A 113 -4.59 -0.18 6.13
C ALA A 113 -3.30 -0.45 5.36
N THR A 114 -3.45 -0.70 4.05
CA THR A 114 -2.33 -0.81 3.12
C THR A 114 -2.51 0.12 1.94
N ILE A 115 -1.40 0.52 1.33
CA ILE A 115 -1.36 1.28 0.08
C ILE A 115 -0.41 0.57 -0.86
N TYR A 116 -0.89 0.21 -2.04
CA TYR A 116 -0.05 -0.39 -3.08
C TYR A 116 -0.32 0.23 -4.45
N ARG A 117 0.65 0.12 -5.33
CA ARG A 117 0.58 0.69 -6.68
C ARG A 117 0.20 -0.36 -7.71
N SER A 118 -0.79 -0.05 -8.55
CA SER A 118 -1.09 -0.75 -9.78
C SER A 118 -0.58 0.07 -10.96
N ILE A 119 0.13 -0.58 -11.88
CA ILE A 119 0.71 0.04 -13.07
C ILE A 119 0.03 -0.60 -14.27
N PHE A 120 -0.65 0.22 -15.08
CA PHE A 120 -1.35 -0.23 -16.26
C PHE A 120 -0.57 0.12 -17.52
N THR A 121 -0.48 -0.83 -18.45
CA THR A 121 0.14 -0.64 -19.76
C THR A 121 -0.81 -1.11 -20.87
N GLY A 122 -0.86 -0.38 -21.98
CA GLY A 122 -1.65 -0.72 -23.15
C GLY A 122 -0.80 -1.36 -24.25
N TYR A 123 -1.43 -1.61 -25.39
CA TYR A 123 -0.74 -2.11 -26.59
C TYR A 123 0.08 -1.02 -27.28
N GLU A 124 -0.32 0.25 -27.13
CA GLU A 124 0.36 1.38 -27.76
C GLU A 124 1.18 2.18 -26.74
N ARG A 125 2.19 2.88 -27.24
CA ARG A 125 3.01 3.73 -26.39
C ARG A 125 2.18 4.93 -25.90
N GLY A 126 2.07 5.07 -24.58
CA GLY A 126 1.29 6.14 -23.94
C GLY A 126 -0.06 5.68 -23.42
N ASP A 127 -0.51 4.47 -23.80
CA ASP A 127 -1.64 3.84 -23.14
C ASP A 127 -1.23 3.39 -21.74
N GLY A 128 -2.08 3.66 -20.77
CA GLY A 128 -1.86 3.20 -19.41
C GLY A 128 -2.04 4.28 -18.37
N GLY A 129 -1.74 3.91 -17.15
CA GLY A 129 -1.87 4.79 -15.98
C GLY A 129 -1.32 4.13 -14.74
N GLN A 130 -1.41 4.83 -13.64
CA GLN A 130 -1.02 4.29 -12.35
C GLN A 130 -2.08 4.67 -11.32
N TYR A 131 -2.45 3.69 -10.50
CA TYR A 131 -3.30 3.91 -9.34
C TYR A 131 -2.59 3.51 -8.06
N LEU A 132 -2.83 4.29 -7.00
CA LEU A 132 -2.59 3.84 -5.63
C LEU A 132 -3.89 3.28 -5.10
N THR A 133 -3.89 2.02 -4.70
CA THR A 133 -5.02 1.35 -4.07
C THR A 133 -4.85 1.40 -2.56
N VAL A 134 -5.86 1.92 -1.88
CA VAL A 134 -5.95 1.92 -0.42
C VAL A 134 -6.89 0.81 0.01
N ALA A 135 -6.41 -0.10 0.85
CA ALA A 135 -7.21 -1.17 1.43
C ALA A 135 -7.27 -1.04 2.96
N ALA A 136 -8.46 -1.13 3.52
CA ALA A 136 -8.68 -1.25 4.95
C ALA A 136 -8.45 -2.70 5.38
N LEU A 137 -7.77 -2.92 6.50
CA LEU A 137 -7.56 -4.23 7.11
C LEU A 137 -8.57 -4.45 8.25
N ARG A 138 -9.18 -5.62 8.31
CA ARG A 138 -10.20 -6.01 9.30
C ARG A 138 -9.93 -7.42 9.83
N PRO A 139 -8.94 -7.59 10.71
CA PRO A 139 -8.51 -8.92 11.15
C PRO A 139 -9.64 -9.72 11.82
N ASP A 140 -10.58 -9.03 12.47
CA ASP A 140 -11.69 -9.65 13.20
C ASP A 140 -13.03 -9.56 12.45
N GLY A 141 -13.06 -8.96 11.24
CA GLY A 141 -14.25 -8.82 10.42
C GLY A 141 -14.58 -10.08 9.60
N GLU A 142 -15.84 -10.20 9.14
CA GLU A 142 -16.24 -11.24 8.16
C GLU A 142 -15.48 -11.03 6.84
N VAL A 143 -15.32 -9.77 6.43
CA VAL A 143 -14.49 -9.36 5.30
C VAL A 143 -13.19 -8.80 5.85
N GLY A 144 -12.14 -9.58 5.84
CA GLY A 144 -10.88 -9.27 6.50
C GLY A 144 -10.07 -8.12 5.87
N ALA A 145 -10.36 -7.74 4.62
CA ALA A 145 -9.85 -6.51 3.99
C ALA A 145 -10.76 -6.11 2.83
N CYS A 146 -10.80 -4.81 2.51
CA CYS A 146 -11.53 -4.30 1.36
C CYS A 146 -10.89 -3.01 0.85
N HIS A 147 -11.11 -2.69 -0.42
CA HIS A 147 -10.65 -1.43 -0.99
C HIS A 147 -11.48 -0.27 -0.47
N VAL A 148 -10.81 0.85 -0.22
CA VAL A 148 -11.37 2.11 0.29
C VAL A 148 -11.31 3.18 -0.77
N ALA A 149 -10.19 3.27 -1.47
CA ALA A 149 -9.96 4.29 -2.47
C ALA A 149 -9.00 3.84 -3.56
N TYR A 150 -9.16 4.44 -4.73
CA TYR A 150 -8.24 4.37 -5.85
C TYR A 150 -7.81 5.79 -6.21
N ILE A 151 -6.52 6.08 -6.16
CA ILE A 151 -5.97 7.37 -6.46
C ILE A 151 -5.23 7.29 -7.80
N GLU A 152 -5.70 8.04 -8.81
CA GLU A 152 -4.97 8.14 -10.07
C GLU A 152 -3.64 8.87 -9.84
N ALA A 153 -2.53 8.14 -9.96
CA ALA A 153 -1.23 8.63 -9.54
C ALA A 153 -0.38 9.21 -10.70
N ALA A 154 -0.76 8.95 -11.95
CA ALA A 154 0.04 9.37 -13.10
C ALA A 154 0.10 10.88 -13.26
N GLN A 155 -0.98 11.59 -12.91
CA GLN A 155 -1.13 13.02 -13.13
C GLN A 155 -1.25 13.84 -11.85
N GLN A 156 -1.32 13.21 -10.68
CA GLN A 156 -1.43 13.88 -9.39
C GLN A 156 -0.09 13.90 -8.63
N PRO A 157 0.58 15.05 -8.53
CA PRO A 157 1.89 15.13 -7.87
C PRO A 157 1.85 14.80 -6.37
N ASN A 158 0.68 14.92 -5.73
CA ASN A 158 0.43 14.63 -4.33
C ASN A 158 -0.31 13.30 -4.10
N ALA A 159 -0.39 12.41 -5.09
CA ALA A 159 -1.12 11.15 -5.01
C ALA A 159 -0.77 10.30 -3.78
N ASN A 160 0.51 10.21 -3.41
CA ASN A 160 0.92 9.48 -2.21
C ASN A 160 0.34 10.09 -0.92
N GLN A 161 0.21 11.43 -0.85
CA GLN A 161 -0.40 12.07 0.32
C GLN A 161 -1.91 11.82 0.35
N ILE A 162 -2.60 11.94 -0.79
CA ILE A 162 -4.03 11.62 -0.91
C ILE A 162 -4.29 10.16 -0.48
N ALA A 163 -3.43 9.22 -0.89
CA ALA A 163 -3.55 7.82 -0.49
C ALA A 163 -3.37 7.62 1.02
N ARG A 164 -2.41 8.31 1.65
CA ARG A 164 -2.23 8.27 3.11
C ARG A 164 -3.41 8.90 3.83
N ASP A 165 -3.91 10.04 3.37
CA ASP A 165 -5.08 10.69 3.95
C ASP A 165 -6.31 9.77 3.83
N ALA A 166 -6.52 9.11 2.69
CA ALA A 166 -7.59 8.14 2.53
C ALA A 166 -7.43 6.94 3.47
N ALA A 167 -6.22 6.42 3.65
CA ALA A 167 -5.95 5.36 4.61
C ALA A 167 -6.22 5.83 6.05
N ASP A 168 -5.75 7.02 6.43
CA ASP A 168 -5.81 7.51 7.81
C ASP A 168 -7.21 7.95 8.23
N TYR A 169 -7.97 8.58 7.32
CA TYR A 169 -9.26 9.20 7.66
C TYR A 169 -10.47 8.39 7.19
N LEU A 170 -10.36 7.56 6.15
CA LEU A 170 -11.49 6.79 5.64
C LEU A 170 -11.41 5.33 6.08
N ALA A 171 -10.23 4.68 6.00
CA ALA A 171 -10.13 3.27 6.28
C ALA A 171 -10.62 2.85 7.69
N PRO A 172 -10.38 3.56 8.80
CA PRO A 172 -10.83 3.12 10.13
C PRO A 172 -12.34 2.91 10.24
N GLY A 173 -13.15 3.76 9.60
CA GLY A 173 -14.63 3.71 9.64
C GLY A 173 -15.25 3.04 8.41
N TRP A 174 -14.46 2.45 7.51
CA TRP A 174 -14.97 1.89 6.26
C TRP A 174 -15.76 0.60 6.47
N GLN A 175 -16.94 0.51 5.87
CA GLN A 175 -17.81 -0.66 5.98
C GLN A 175 -17.57 -1.59 4.80
N CYS A 176 -16.65 -2.55 4.97
CA CYS A 176 -16.32 -3.54 3.96
C CYS A 176 -17.57 -4.35 3.54
N GLY A 177 -17.75 -4.52 2.24
CA GLY A 177 -18.90 -5.22 1.65
C GLY A 177 -20.17 -4.38 1.53
N ILE A 178 -20.18 -3.13 2.05
CA ILE A 178 -21.30 -2.21 1.96
C ILE A 178 -20.94 -0.98 1.13
N GLU A 179 -19.77 -0.40 1.38
CA GLU A 179 -19.34 0.82 0.73
C GLU A 179 -18.48 0.52 -0.50
N GLU A 180 -18.72 1.28 -1.57
CA GLU A 180 -17.92 1.20 -2.79
C GLU A 180 -16.67 2.10 -2.67
N PRO A 181 -15.50 1.64 -3.18
CA PRO A 181 -14.27 2.42 -3.15
C PRO A 181 -14.41 3.76 -3.87
N ILE A 182 -13.84 4.81 -3.29
CA ILE A 182 -13.85 6.16 -3.87
C ILE A 182 -12.69 6.29 -4.86
N VAL A 183 -12.98 6.86 -6.03
CA VAL A 183 -11.95 7.21 -7.02
C VAL A 183 -11.55 8.67 -6.86
N PHE A 184 -10.25 8.92 -6.70
CA PHE A 184 -9.65 10.25 -6.69
C PHE A 184 -8.83 10.43 -7.97
N ASP A 185 -9.29 11.28 -8.85
CA ASP A 185 -8.64 11.71 -10.07
C ASP A 185 -8.51 13.24 -10.12
N LEU A 186 -8.08 13.80 -11.25
CA LEU A 186 -7.94 15.25 -11.41
C LEU A 186 -9.28 16.00 -11.40
N ASP A 187 -10.36 15.31 -11.73
CA ASP A 187 -11.71 15.89 -11.84
C ASP A 187 -12.50 15.71 -10.51
N SER A 188 -11.88 15.12 -9.50
CA SER A 188 -12.53 14.89 -8.20
C SER A 188 -12.86 16.20 -7.51
N GLU A 189 -14.16 16.47 -7.29
CA GLU A 189 -14.65 17.71 -6.71
C GLU A 189 -14.41 17.81 -5.19
N MET A 190 -14.24 16.67 -4.51
CA MET A 190 -14.06 16.61 -3.07
C MET A 190 -12.71 16.00 -2.69
N ASP A 191 -12.06 16.60 -1.71
CA ASP A 191 -10.88 16.03 -1.09
C ASP A 191 -11.24 15.01 0.02
N VAL A 192 -10.24 14.23 0.42
CA VAL A 192 -10.41 13.17 1.43
C VAL A 192 -10.96 13.71 2.76
N LEU A 193 -10.51 14.88 3.21
CA LEU A 193 -10.90 15.42 4.51
C LEU A 193 -12.35 15.87 4.51
N THR A 194 -12.84 16.43 3.40
CA THR A 194 -14.23 16.78 3.19
C THR A 194 -15.12 15.55 3.25
N ILE A 195 -14.75 14.47 2.55
CA ILE A 195 -15.48 13.20 2.58
C ILE A 195 -15.48 12.61 3.98
N ALA A 196 -14.33 12.59 4.65
CA ALA A 196 -14.21 12.06 6.01
C ALA A 196 -15.07 12.84 7.02
N ALA A 197 -15.17 14.18 6.86
CA ALA A 197 -16.01 15.01 7.71
C ALA A 197 -17.51 14.69 7.54
N GLN A 198 -17.96 14.44 6.30
CA GLN A 198 -19.35 14.07 6.00
C GLN A 198 -19.73 12.67 6.53
N ARG A 199 -18.76 11.79 6.73
CA ARG A 199 -18.95 10.40 7.22
C ARG A 199 -19.02 10.31 8.75
N ARG A 200 -18.68 11.36 9.49
CA ARG A 200 -18.74 11.34 10.96
C ARG A 200 -20.20 11.26 11.43
N PRO A 201 -20.54 10.31 12.33
CA PRO A 201 -21.88 10.24 12.88
C PRO A 201 -22.17 11.52 13.68
N GLY A 202 -23.20 12.27 13.29
CA GLY A 202 -23.64 13.47 13.99
C GLY A 202 -23.78 14.74 13.12
N HIS A 203 -23.68 14.62 11.81
CA HIS A 203 -24.08 15.66 10.86
C HIS A 203 -25.33 15.27 10.11
#